data_7b95a22ba69bb012de4af8acb6be3ca3
#
_entry.id   7b95a22ba69bb012de4af8acb6be3ca3
#
_cell.length_a   1.000
_cell.length_b   1.000
_cell.length_c   1.000
_cell.angle_alpha   90.00
_cell.angle_beta   90.00
_cell.angle_gamma   90.00
#
_symmetry.space_group_name_H-M   'P 1'
#
loop_
_entity.id
_entity.type
_entity.pdbx_description
1 polymer ?
#
loop_
_entity_poly.entity_id
_entity_poly.type
_entity_poly.pdbx_seq_one_letter_code
_entity_poly.pdbx_strand_id
1 'polypeptide(L)'
;DRLNIEVGDIMTSSDEKKVARLLFEADFSFINFDYAKILNILSQINPQNLKRDEDKVHYHFLRGQYALKSDRNQMSALFYFNNILTTDNLPKNDIYRLLALNGCSQIYAKQGETEKAQHYYDQILKSIMDVDITNVLTTMHILAILCDAGEFYGERKMYKESNSLLRYGYKIGIEQHAIFYMARILLRQGINDMEQAKKKEITSQHLHDACAFARINRNRITLEKARKLLKQLNA
;
A
#
# COMPACT_ATOMS: atom_id res chain seq x y z
N ASP A 1 7.80 35.60 32.31
CA ASP A 1 6.66 35.02 31.53
C ASP A 1 6.98 34.78 30.04
N ARG A 2 7.83 35.58 29.37
CA ARG A 2 8.25 35.33 27.98
C ARG A 2 9.14 34.08 27.85
N LEU A 3 10.06 33.82 28.80
CA LEU A 3 10.94 32.66 28.77
C LEU A 3 10.21 31.30 28.92
N ASN A 4 9.11 31.27 29.66
CA ASN A 4 8.30 30.04 29.80
C ASN A 4 7.50 29.69 28.57
N ILE A 5 7.06 30.67 27.79
CA ILE A 5 6.35 30.45 26.52
C ILE A 5 7.35 29.93 25.47
N GLU A 6 8.51 30.55 25.33
CA GLU A 6 9.55 30.12 24.38
C GLU A 6 10.12 28.73 24.69
N VAL A 7 10.29 28.37 25.96
CA VAL A 7 10.76 27.03 26.36
C VAL A 7 9.70 25.97 26.09
N GLY A 8 8.42 26.26 26.35
CA GLY A 8 7.29 25.37 26.02
C GLY A 8 7.17 25.13 24.52
N ASP A 9 7.27 26.16 23.71
CA ASP A 9 7.21 26.08 22.24
C ASP A 9 8.43 25.36 21.64
N ILE A 10 9.62 25.55 22.20
CA ILE A 10 10.84 24.84 21.79
C ILE A 10 10.78 23.37 22.15
N MET A 11 10.29 23.02 23.36
CA MET A 11 10.11 21.61 23.76
C MET A 11 9.04 20.91 22.93
N THR A 12 7.89 21.54 22.68
CA THR A 12 6.83 21.00 21.81
C THR A 12 7.33 20.74 20.38
N SER A 13 8.05 21.69 19.79
CA SER A 13 8.69 21.56 18.48
C SER A 13 9.72 20.41 18.43
N SER A 14 10.45 20.17 19.53
CA SER A 14 11.42 19.08 19.63
C SER A 14 10.73 17.72 19.67
N ASP A 15 9.66 17.58 20.45
CA ASP A 15 8.92 16.32 20.57
C ASP A 15 8.17 15.96 19.29
N GLU A 16 7.56 16.94 18.62
CA GLU A 16 6.90 16.74 17.32
C GLU A 16 7.90 16.32 16.25
N LYS A 17 9.06 16.92 16.17
CA LYS A 17 10.14 16.50 15.26
C LYS A 17 10.62 15.08 15.55
N LYS A 18 10.72 14.72 16.84
CA LYS A 18 11.09 13.36 17.25
C LYS A 18 10.05 12.33 16.79
N VAL A 19 8.76 12.62 17.00
CA VAL A 19 7.65 11.77 16.57
C VAL A 19 7.68 11.60 15.05
N ALA A 20 7.74 12.69 14.27
CA ALA A 20 7.78 12.63 12.82
C ALA A 20 8.96 11.79 12.30
N ARG A 21 10.15 11.92 12.93
CA ARG A 21 11.30 11.09 12.60
C ARG A 21 11.07 9.60 12.91
N LEU A 22 10.47 9.26 14.04
CA LEU A 22 10.18 7.88 14.41
C LEU A 22 9.16 7.24 13.47
N LEU A 23 8.11 7.98 13.10
CA LEU A 23 7.11 7.52 12.13
C LEU A 23 7.74 7.26 10.76
N PHE A 24 8.59 8.19 10.28
CA PHE A 24 9.32 8.00 9.03
C PHE A 24 10.28 6.80 9.06
N GLU A 25 10.98 6.58 10.19
CA GLU A 25 11.84 5.41 10.36
C GLU A 25 11.04 4.10 10.37
N ALA A 26 9.83 4.12 10.93
CA ALA A 26 8.92 2.98 10.92
C ALA A 26 8.41 2.66 9.49
N ASP A 27 8.14 3.68 8.65
CA ASP A 27 7.82 3.47 7.23
C ASP A 27 8.95 2.76 6.49
N PHE A 28 10.20 3.18 6.71
CA PHE A 28 11.36 2.51 6.12
C PHE A 28 11.47 1.04 6.54
N SER A 29 11.16 0.76 7.80
CA SER A 29 11.14 -0.60 8.32
C SER A 29 9.99 -1.42 7.71
N PHE A 30 8.84 -0.80 7.49
CA PHE A 30 7.70 -1.41 6.81
C PHE A 30 8.03 -1.79 5.36
N ILE A 31 8.68 -0.90 4.62
CA ILE A 31 9.12 -1.13 3.24
C ILE A 31 10.08 -2.31 3.15
N ASN A 32 10.96 -2.46 4.14
CA ASN A 32 11.92 -3.55 4.23
C ASN A 32 11.37 -4.83 4.88
N PHE A 33 10.07 -4.88 5.19
CA PHE A 33 9.39 -6.00 5.86
C PHE A 33 9.97 -6.34 7.25
N ASP A 34 10.64 -5.37 7.91
CA ASP A 34 11.17 -5.52 9.26
C ASP A 34 10.12 -5.13 10.30
N TYR A 35 9.15 -6.02 10.48
CA TYR A 35 8.02 -5.77 11.38
C TYR A 35 8.43 -5.71 12.86
N ALA A 36 9.46 -6.44 13.27
CA ALA A 36 9.97 -6.37 14.64
C ALA A 36 10.51 -4.97 14.97
N LYS A 37 11.22 -4.37 14.02
CA LYS A 37 11.73 -3.01 14.16
C LYS A 37 10.60 -1.98 14.19
N ILE A 38 9.54 -2.16 13.41
CA ILE A 38 8.35 -1.29 13.45
C ILE A 38 7.77 -1.25 14.88
N LEU A 39 7.53 -2.41 15.49
CA LEU A 39 6.96 -2.45 16.84
C LEU A 39 7.85 -1.75 17.85
N ASN A 40 9.15 -1.97 17.80
CA ASN A 40 10.12 -1.31 18.68
C ASN A 40 10.10 0.21 18.52
N ILE A 41 10.03 0.72 17.29
CA ILE A 41 9.95 2.16 17.04
C ILE A 41 8.61 2.71 17.55
N LEU A 42 7.49 2.07 17.23
CA LEU A 42 6.16 2.54 17.64
C LEU A 42 5.96 2.49 19.16
N SER A 43 6.66 1.61 19.90
CA SER A 43 6.62 1.56 21.37
C SER A 43 7.25 2.80 22.03
N GLN A 44 8.07 3.56 21.30
CA GLN A 44 8.68 4.80 21.77
C GLN A 44 7.75 6.01 21.64
N ILE A 45 6.60 5.84 20.95
CA ILE A 45 5.61 6.89 20.73
C ILE A 45 4.45 6.67 21.69
N ASN A 46 4.19 7.63 22.58
CA ASN A 46 2.96 7.62 23.35
C ASN A 46 1.81 8.20 22.51
N PRO A 47 0.82 7.38 22.08
CA PRO A 47 -0.24 7.83 21.20
C PRO A 47 -1.12 8.94 21.81
N GLN A 48 -1.21 9.02 23.14
CA GLN A 48 -1.96 10.07 23.83
C GLN A 48 -1.33 11.46 23.71
N ASN A 49 -0.02 11.50 23.42
CA ASN A 49 0.70 12.75 23.24
C ASN A 49 0.74 13.24 21.78
N LEU A 50 0.16 12.49 20.86
CA LEU A 50 0.06 12.89 19.45
C LEU A 50 -0.96 14.02 19.32
N LYS A 51 -0.49 15.24 19.04
CA LYS A 51 -1.34 16.43 18.91
C LYS A 51 -1.87 16.59 17.50
N ARG A 52 -1.03 16.35 16.49
CA ARG A 52 -1.35 16.55 15.08
C ARG A 52 -2.13 15.34 14.56
N ASP A 53 -3.21 15.60 13.86
CA ASP A 53 -4.02 14.52 13.27
C ASP A 53 -3.24 13.72 12.21
N GLU A 54 -2.35 14.37 11.46
CA GLU A 54 -1.41 13.72 10.54
C GLU A 54 -0.57 12.64 11.23
N ASP A 55 0.01 12.95 12.41
CA ASP A 55 0.84 12.01 13.17
C ASP A 55 0.00 10.85 13.74
N LYS A 56 -1.25 11.14 14.17
CA LYS A 56 -2.20 10.11 14.65
C LYS A 56 -2.57 9.14 13.54
N VAL A 57 -2.94 9.68 12.37
CA VAL A 57 -3.31 8.91 11.19
C VAL A 57 -2.15 8.03 10.73
N HIS A 58 -0.94 8.59 10.65
CA HIS A 58 0.27 7.87 10.30
C HIS A 58 0.60 6.75 11.31
N TYR A 59 0.53 7.05 12.61
CA TYR A 59 0.71 6.05 13.67
C TYR A 59 -0.30 4.92 13.56
N HIS A 60 -1.59 5.24 13.37
CA HIS A 60 -2.63 4.23 13.21
C HIS A 60 -2.41 3.37 11.96
N PHE A 61 -1.97 3.96 10.85
CA PHE A 61 -1.62 3.19 9.65
C PHE A 61 -0.53 2.14 9.95
N LEU A 62 0.57 2.55 10.55
CA LEU A 62 1.68 1.64 10.87
C LEU A 62 1.27 0.55 11.86
N ARG A 63 0.47 0.89 12.88
CA ARG A 63 -0.10 -0.08 13.82
C ARG A 63 -1.04 -1.07 13.14
N GLY A 64 -1.90 -0.59 12.24
CA GLY A 64 -2.81 -1.41 11.44
C GLY A 64 -2.04 -2.37 10.52
N GLN A 65 -1.02 -1.89 9.84
CA GLN A 65 -0.18 -2.71 8.97
C GLN A 65 0.61 -3.77 9.76
N TYR A 66 1.17 -3.40 10.91
CA TYR A 66 1.83 -4.36 11.80
C TYR A 66 0.86 -5.47 12.23
N ALA A 67 -0.33 -5.09 12.71
CA ALA A 67 -1.36 -6.05 13.12
C ALA A 67 -1.79 -6.97 11.97
N LEU A 68 -1.92 -6.44 10.74
CA LEU A 68 -2.34 -7.20 9.58
C LEU A 68 -1.27 -8.18 9.06
N LYS A 69 -0.02 -7.74 9.00
CA LYS A 69 1.07 -8.46 8.31
C LYS A 69 1.90 -9.34 9.27
N SER A 70 2.15 -8.90 10.49
CA SER A 70 2.98 -9.59 11.48
C SER A 70 2.14 -10.42 12.45
N ASP A 71 1.26 -9.77 13.20
CA ASP A 71 0.43 -10.46 14.21
C ASP A 71 -0.70 -11.28 13.60
N ARG A 72 -1.02 -11.05 12.32
CA ARG A 72 -2.18 -11.64 11.62
C ARG A 72 -3.50 -11.42 12.38
N ASN A 73 -3.57 -10.36 13.17
CA ASN A 73 -4.73 -9.97 13.96
C ASN A 73 -5.60 -8.98 13.19
N GLN A 74 -6.57 -9.53 12.44
CA GLN A 74 -7.46 -8.75 11.60
C GLN A 74 -8.34 -7.78 12.41
N MET A 75 -8.76 -8.15 13.61
CA MET A 75 -9.58 -7.28 14.49
C MET A 75 -8.80 -6.03 14.89
N SER A 76 -7.56 -6.21 15.37
CA SER A 76 -6.70 -5.08 15.71
C SER A 76 -6.38 -4.22 14.48
N ALA A 77 -6.15 -4.84 13.32
CA ALA A 77 -5.90 -4.10 12.09
C ALA A 77 -7.11 -3.23 11.70
N LEU A 78 -8.33 -3.80 11.71
CA LEU A 78 -9.57 -3.07 11.45
C LEU A 78 -9.77 -1.92 12.44
N PHE A 79 -9.49 -2.13 13.72
CA PHE A 79 -9.58 -1.07 14.73
C PHE A 79 -8.70 0.13 14.34
N TYR A 80 -7.44 -0.10 14.00
CA TYR A 80 -6.53 0.99 13.63
C TYR A 80 -6.92 1.65 12.31
N PHE A 81 -7.34 0.89 11.30
CA PHE A 81 -7.79 1.46 10.03
C PHE A 81 -9.08 2.27 10.19
N ASN A 82 -10.03 1.81 11.02
CA ASN A 82 -11.24 2.57 11.29
C ASN A 82 -10.95 3.89 12.00
N ASN A 83 -9.97 3.94 12.91
CA ASN A 83 -9.56 5.21 13.54
C ASN A 83 -9.09 6.24 12.49
N ILE A 84 -8.43 5.80 11.41
CA ILE A 84 -8.08 6.68 10.30
C ILE A 84 -9.34 7.14 9.56
N LEU A 85 -10.22 6.19 9.23
CA LEU A 85 -11.41 6.48 8.42
C LEU A 85 -12.44 7.38 9.11
N THR A 86 -12.41 7.40 10.46
CA THR A 86 -13.29 8.24 11.31
C THR A 86 -12.62 9.54 11.75
N THR A 87 -11.39 9.83 11.30
CA THR A 87 -10.73 11.11 11.59
C THR A 87 -11.46 12.24 10.86
N ASP A 88 -11.87 13.25 11.64
CA ASP A 88 -12.58 14.41 11.12
C ASP A 88 -11.73 15.20 10.11
N ASN A 89 -12.39 15.73 9.09
CA ASN A 89 -11.79 16.56 8.04
C ASN A 89 -10.63 15.94 7.26
N LEU A 90 -10.39 14.62 7.38
CA LEU A 90 -9.37 13.95 6.57
C LEU A 90 -9.82 13.90 5.10
N PRO A 91 -9.05 14.47 4.15
CA PRO A 91 -9.41 14.50 2.74
C PRO A 91 -9.68 13.11 2.16
N LYS A 92 -10.58 13.02 1.17
CA LYS A 92 -10.89 11.74 0.51
C LYS A 92 -9.70 11.15 -0.25
N ASN A 93 -8.82 12.02 -0.76
CA ASN A 93 -7.59 11.68 -1.46
C ASN A 93 -6.36 11.64 -0.53
N ASP A 94 -6.52 11.73 0.79
CA ASP A 94 -5.42 11.53 1.73
C ASP A 94 -4.84 10.12 1.60
N ILE A 95 -3.52 10.00 1.50
CA ILE A 95 -2.85 8.73 1.23
C ILE A 95 -3.08 7.69 2.34
N TYR A 96 -3.09 8.10 3.61
CA TYR A 96 -3.33 7.19 4.73
C TYR A 96 -4.78 6.74 4.81
N ARG A 97 -5.73 7.61 4.41
CA ARG A 97 -7.12 7.22 4.24
C ARG A 97 -7.27 6.12 3.18
N LEU A 98 -6.64 6.30 2.02
CA LEU A 98 -6.67 5.29 0.95
C LEU A 98 -5.97 3.99 1.36
N LEU A 99 -4.87 4.07 2.10
CA LEU A 99 -4.19 2.91 2.65
C LEU A 99 -5.03 2.16 3.71
N ALA A 100 -5.79 2.89 4.53
CA ALA A 100 -6.72 2.28 5.47
C ALA A 100 -7.86 1.56 4.75
N LEU A 101 -8.47 2.18 3.73
CA LEU A 101 -9.46 1.54 2.86
C LEU A 101 -8.89 0.27 2.19
N ASN A 102 -7.64 0.33 1.68
CA ASN A 102 -6.96 -0.82 1.11
C ASN A 102 -6.74 -1.95 2.13
N GLY A 103 -6.33 -1.60 3.36
CA GLY A 103 -6.19 -2.57 4.46
C GLY A 103 -7.51 -3.25 4.82
N CYS A 104 -8.60 -2.49 4.95
CA CYS A 104 -9.94 -3.03 5.17
C CYS A 104 -10.38 -3.94 4.02
N SER A 105 -10.16 -3.53 2.76
CA SER A 105 -10.47 -4.34 1.58
C SER A 105 -9.76 -5.69 1.61
N GLN A 106 -8.46 -5.70 1.92
CA GLN A 106 -7.67 -6.95 2.02
C GLN A 106 -8.21 -7.88 3.12
N ILE A 107 -8.64 -7.33 4.25
CA ILE A 107 -9.18 -8.12 5.36
C ILE A 107 -10.51 -8.75 4.94
N TYR A 108 -11.45 -7.96 4.42
CA TYR A 108 -12.76 -8.47 3.99
C TYR A 108 -12.66 -9.46 2.83
N ALA A 109 -11.74 -9.22 1.87
CA ALA A 109 -11.49 -10.19 0.81
C ALA A 109 -11.00 -11.55 1.35
N LYS A 110 -10.10 -11.54 2.34
CA LYS A 110 -9.63 -12.77 3.00
C LYS A 110 -10.72 -13.49 3.80
N GLN A 111 -11.70 -12.75 4.33
CA GLN A 111 -12.84 -13.31 5.04
C GLN A 111 -13.93 -13.86 4.10
N GLY A 112 -13.76 -13.68 2.78
CA GLY A 112 -14.78 -14.03 1.80
C GLY A 112 -15.91 -13.00 1.68
N GLU A 113 -15.85 -11.89 2.43
CA GLU A 113 -16.82 -10.80 2.38
C GLU A 113 -16.55 -9.89 1.17
N THR A 114 -16.72 -10.46 0.01
CA THR A 114 -16.28 -9.89 -1.26
C THR A 114 -16.96 -8.57 -1.62
N GLU A 115 -18.25 -8.44 -1.32
CA GLU A 115 -19.02 -7.21 -1.59
C GLU A 115 -18.53 -6.05 -0.70
N LYS A 116 -18.21 -6.34 0.55
CA LYS A 116 -17.60 -5.34 1.43
C LYS A 116 -16.22 -4.94 0.95
N ALA A 117 -15.38 -5.90 0.57
CA ALA A 117 -14.07 -5.62 0.02
C ALA A 117 -14.17 -4.72 -1.21
N GLN A 118 -15.09 -5.04 -2.13
CA GLN A 118 -15.33 -4.23 -3.31
C GLN A 118 -15.80 -2.82 -2.96
N HIS A 119 -16.72 -2.67 -2.02
CA HIS A 119 -17.18 -1.36 -1.57
C HIS A 119 -16.05 -0.43 -1.11
N TYR A 120 -15.07 -0.97 -0.38
CA TYR A 120 -13.88 -0.21 0.03
C TYR A 120 -12.97 0.12 -1.16
N TYR A 121 -12.75 -0.82 -2.08
CA TYR A 121 -11.97 -0.55 -3.31
C TYR A 121 -12.65 0.49 -4.21
N ASP A 122 -13.98 0.47 -4.33
CA ASP A 122 -14.73 1.47 -5.10
C ASP A 122 -14.57 2.90 -4.53
N GLN A 123 -14.38 3.04 -3.21
CA GLN A 123 -14.06 4.33 -2.61
C GLN A 123 -12.65 4.80 -2.99
N ILE A 124 -11.68 3.88 -3.02
CA ILE A 124 -10.30 4.17 -3.46
C ILE A 124 -10.30 4.67 -4.91
N LEU A 125 -11.02 3.98 -5.81
CA LEU A 125 -11.08 4.32 -7.23
C LEU A 125 -11.55 5.76 -7.49
N LYS A 126 -12.40 6.30 -6.61
CA LYS A 126 -12.95 7.66 -6.76
C LYS A 126 -11.94 8.76 -6.45
N SER A 127 -10.85 8.46 -5.76
CA SER A 127 -9.97 9.48 -5.19
C SER A 127 -8.49 9.24 -5.45
N ILE A 128 -8.09 8.03 -5.89
CA ILE A 128 -6.65 7.70 -6.02
C ILE A 128 -5.94 8.48 -7.12
N MET A 129 -6.69 8.94 -8.12
CA MET A 129 -6.14 9.77 -9.21
C MET A 129 -5.83 11.20 -8.77
N ASP A 130 -6.44 11.64 -7.67
CA ASP A 130 -6.32 13.00 -7.12
C ASP A 130 -5.24 13.08 -6.03
N VAL A 131 -4.47 12.00 -5.82
CA VAL A 131 -3.37 11.98 -4.84
C VAL A 131 -2.14 12.65 -5.44
N ASP A 132 -1.62 13.65 -4.72
CA ASP A 132 -0.36 14.30 -5.09
C ASP A 132 0.84 13.38 -4.82
N ILE A 133 1.60 13.07 -5.87
CA ILE A 133 2.81 12.25 -5.77
C ILE A 133 4.00 13.15 -5.47
N THR A 134 4.26 13.37 -4.20
CA THR A 134 5.28 14.33 -3.74
C THR A 134 6.64 13.72 -3.44
N ASN A 135 6.70 12.42 -3.19
CA ASN A 135 7.92 11.73 -2.77
C ASN A 135 7.86 10.21 -3.04
N VAL A 136 8.99 9.54 -2.85
CA VAL A 136 9.14 8.08 -3.07
C VAL A 136 8.19 7.26 -2.19
N LEU A 137 7.93 7.68 -0.95
CA LEU A 137 7.05 6.96 -0.04
C LEU A 137 5.60 7.00 -0.54
N THR A 138 5.11 8.18 -0.95
CA THR A 138 3.79 8.32 -1.57
C THR A 138 3.67 7.48 -2.84
N THR A 139 4.70 7.50 -3.69
CA THR A 139 4.76 6.65 -4.90
C THR A 139 4.59 5.17 -4.54
N MET A 140 5.33 4.68 -3.54
CA MET A 140 5.24 3.29 -3.12
C MET A 140 3.86 2.92 -2.58
N HIS A 141 3.25 3.79 -1.79
CA HIS A 141 1.92 3.60 -1.24
C HIS A 141 0.86 3.52 -2.33
N ILE A 142 0.90 4.43 -3.31
CA ILE A 142 -0.02 4.41 -4.46
C ILE A 142 0.17 3.12 -5.26
N LEU A 143 1.41 2.74 -5.57
CA LEU A 143 1.69 1.51 -6.31
C LEU A 143 1.21 0.25 -5.56
N ALA A 144 1.34 0.23 -4.22
CA ALA A 144 0.79 -0.85 -3.40
C ALA A 144 -0.74 -0.95 -3.54
N ILE A 145 -1.44 0.16 -3.39
CA ILE A 145 -2.90 0.22 -3.51
C ILE A 145 -3.37 -0.22 -4.90
N LEU A 146 -2.75 0.32 -5.97
CA LEU A 146 -3.10 0.01 -7.35
C LEU A 146 -2.85 -1.46 -7.69
N CYS A 147 -1.78 -2.03 -7.14
CA CYS A 147 -1.45 -3.44 -7.30
C CYS A 147 -2.48 -4.33 -6.59
N ASP A 148 -2.78 -4.06 -5.33
CA ASP A 148 -3.71 -4.84 -4.52
C ASP A 148 -5.14 -4.77 -5.09
N ALA A 149 -5.60 -3.58 -5.49
CA ALA A 149 -6.90 -3.41 -6.13
C ALA A 149 -6.94 -4.08 -7.51
N GLY A 150 -5.88 -3.94 -8.31
CA GLY A 150 -5.77 -4.60 -9.61
C GLY A 150 -5.81 -6.13 -9.51
N GLU A 151 -5.14 -6.70 -8.50
CA GLU A 151 -5.20 -8.14 -8.21
C GLU A 151 -6.62 -8.56 -7.81
N PHE A 152 -7.26 -7.84 -6.90
CA PHE A 152 -8.62 -8.11 -6.44
C PHE A 152 -9.63 -8.14 -7.59
N TYR A 153 -9.66 -7.10 -8.43
CA TYR A 153 -10.58 -7.05 -9.57
C TYR A 153 -10.26 -8.12 -10.61
N GLY A 154 -8.97 -8.40 -10.85
CA GLY A 154 -8.56 -9.45 -11.77
C GLY A 154 -8.98 -10.85 -11.32
N GLU A 155 -8.85 -11.20 -10.04
CA GLU A 155 -9.31 -12.47 -9.48
C GLU A 155 -10.83 -12.64 -9.60
N ARG A 156 -11.58 -11.56 -9.67
CA ARG A 156 -13.03 -11.53 -9.90
C ARG A 156 -13.42 -11.48 -11.38
N LYS A 157 -12.46 -11.59 -12.29
CA LYS A 157 -12.66 -11.48 -13.73
C LYS A 157 -13.20 -10.11 -14.20
N MET A 158 -13.09 -9.08 -13.36
CA MET A 158 -13.37 -7.69 -13.69
C MET A 158 -12.12 -7.08 -14.36
N TYR A 159 -11.80 -7.59 -15.54
CA TYR A 159 -10.51 -7.32 -16.21
C TYR A 159 -10.38 -5.87 -16.68
N LYS A 160 -11.48 -5.19 -16.98
CA LYS A 160 -11.47 -3.79 -17.40
C LYS A 160 -10.95 -2.91 -16.27
N GLU A 161 -11.50 -3.07 -15.07
CA GLU A 161 -11.13 -2.36 -13.85
C GLU A 161 -9.70 -2.72 -13.44
N SER A 162 -9.39 -4.01 -13.37
CA SER A 162 -8.07 -4.52 -13.06
C SER A 162 -6.99 -3.92 -13.98
N ASN A 163 -7.18 -4.06 -15.31
CA ASN A 163 -6.19 -3.58 -16.27
C ASN A 163 -6.07 -2.06 -16.30
N SER A 164 -7.14 -1.30 -15.99
CA SER A 164 -7.06 0.15 -15.86
C SER A 164 -6.14 0.56 -14.71
N LEU A 165 -6.33 -0.03 -13.53
CA LEU A 165 -5.52 0.22 -12.35
C LEU A 165 -4.06 -0.18 -12.53
N LEU A 166 -3.84 -1.37 -13.08
CA LEU A 166 -2.49 -1.89 -13.32
C LEU A 166 -1.72 -1.05 -14.35
N ARG A 167 -2.38 -0.58 -15.43
CA ARG A 167 -1.76 0.34 -16.39
C ARG A 167 -1.43 1.69 -15.75
N TYR A 168 -2.31 2.21 -14.90
CA TYR A 168 -2.03 3.44 -14.18
C TYR A 168 -0.84 3.28 -13.22
N GLY A 169 -0.80 2.18 -12.47
CA GLY A 169 0.35 1.85 -11.63
C GLY A 169 1.66 1.69 -12.44
N TYR A 170 1.59 1.02 -13.59
CA TYR A 170 2.74 0.89 -14.48
C TYR A 170 3.25 2.27 -14.95
N LYS A 171 2.33 3.15 -15.38
CA LYS A 171 2.65 4.52 -15.79
C LYS A 171 3.35 5.30 -14.67
N ILE A 172 2.80 5.30 -13.46
CA ILE A 172 3.42 5.94 -12.29
C ILE A 172 4.82 5.37 -12.04
N GLY A 173 4.97 4.04 -12.07
CA GLY A 173 6.26 3.39 -11.88
C GLY A 173 7.33 3.88 -12.86
N ILE A 174 6.98 4.05 -14.14
CA ILE A 174 7.88 4.59 -15.16
C ILE A 174 8.19 6.08 -14.89
N GLU A 175 7.18 6.91 -14.69
CA GLU A 175 7.33 8.36 -14.50
C GLU A 175 8.12 8.71 -13.24
N GLN A 176 7.97 7.93 -12.19
CA GLN A 176 8.66 8.13 -10.90
C GLN A 176 9.95 7.30 -10.78
N HIS A 177 10.39 6.62 -11.84
CA HIS A 177 11.54 5.70 -11.83
C HIS A 177 11.50 4.68 -10.68
N ALA A 178 10.30 4.25 -10.30
CA ALA A 178 10.05 3.34 -9.20
C ALA A 178 9.90 1.90 -9.68
N ILE A 179 10.73 1.01 -9.17
CA ILE A 179 10.68 -0.42 -9.51
C ILE A 179 9.78 -1.24 -8.57
N PHE A 180 9.31 -0.61 -7.49
CA PHE A 180 8.44 -1.24 -6.50
C PHE A 180 7.13 -1.69 -7.15
N TYR A 181 6.65 -2.87 -6.77
CA TYR A 181 5.42 -3.46 -7.26
C TYR A 181 5.35 -3.77 -8.77
N MET A 182 6.29 -3.30 -9.60
CA MET A 182 6.29 -3.51 -11.06
C MET A 182 6.18 -4.98 -11.44
N ALA A 183 6.92 -5.85 -10.74
CA ALA A 183 6.84 -7.30 -10.96
C ALA A 183 5.44 -7.87 -10.72
N ARG A 184 4.74 -7.42 -9.67
CA ARG A 184 3.37 -7.87 -9.35
C ARG A 184 2.35 -7.33 -10.34
N ILE A 185 2.48 -6.04 -10.69
CA ILE A 185 1.61 -5.38 -11.69
C ILE A 185 1.68 -6.15 -13.01
N LEU A 186 2.87 -6.39 -13.54
CA LEU A 186 3.07 -7.08 -14.81
C LEU A 186 2.66 -8.56 -14.75
N LEU A 187 2.91 -9.23 -13.61
CA LEU A 187 2.42 -10.59 -13.40
C LEU A 187 0.89 -10.65 -13.48
N ARG A 188 0.19 -9.72 -12.80
CA ARG A 188 -1.29 -9.70 -12.84
C ARG A 188 -1.80 -9.37 -14.23
N GLN A 189 -1.16 -8.45 -14.96
CA GLN A 189 -1.50 -8.18 -16.37
C GLN A 189 -1.33 -9.42 -17.24
N GLY A 190 -0.22 -10.15 -17.10
CA GLY A 190 -0.02 -11.41 -17.82
C GLY A 190 -1.05 -12.48 -17.48
N ILE A 191 -1.48 -12.59 -16.22
CA ILE A 191 -2.57 -13.50 -15.82
C ILE A 191 -3.89 -13.06 -16.46
N ASN A 192 -4.23 -11.78 -16.39
CA ASN A 192 -5.45 -11.25 -17.01
C ASN A 192 -5.46 -11.49 -18.51
N ASP A 193 -4.32 -11.38 -19.19
CA ASP A 193 -4.20 -11.63 -20.64
C ASP A 193 -4.42 -13.10 -20.97
N MET A 194 -3.87 -14.03 -20.17
CA MET A 194 -4.12 -15.48 -20.32
C MET A 194 -5.60 -15.81 -20.13
N GLU A 195 -6.22 -15.29 -19.09
CA GLU A 195 -7.62 -15.54 -18.75
C GLU A 195 -8.59 -14.96 -19.81
N GLN A 196 -8.16 -13.90 -20.53
CA GLN A 196 -8.90 -13.30 -21.64
C GLN A 196 -8.50 -13.86 -23.03
N ALA A 197 -7.67 -14.88 -23.10
CA ALA A 197 -7.13 -15.45 -24.34
C ALA A 197 -6.55 -14.40 -25.29
N LYS A 198 -5.79 -13.43 -24.74
CA LYS A 198 -5.09 -12.42 -25.52
C LYS A 198 -3.97 -13.03 -26.37
N LYS A 199 -3.45 -12.26 -27.33
CA LYS A 199 -2.34 -12.69 -28.18
C LYS A 199 -1.16 -13.16 -27.34
N LYS A 200 -0.59 -14.33 -27.68
CA LYS A 200 0.51 -14.98 -26.96
C LYS A 200 1.72 -14.05 -26.79
N GLU A 201 2.02 -13.24 -27.78
CA GLU A 201 3.14 -12.29 -27.77
C GLU A 201 2.98 -11.24 -26.66
N ILE A 202 1.78 -10.66 -26.49
CA ILE A 202 1.48 -9.65 -25.47
C ILE A 202 1.61 -10.27 -24.07
N THR A 203 0.97 -11.43 -23.89
CA THR A 203 1.03 -12.17 -22.62
C THR A 203 2.45 -12.56 -22.25
N SER A 204 3.21 -13.06 -23.21
CA SER A 204 4.63 -13.43 -23.05
C SER A 204 5.48 -12.24 -22.63
N GLN A 205 5.26 -11.07 -23.24
CA GLN A 205 5.98 -9.84 -22.89
C GLN A 205 5.74 -9.46 -21.43
N HIS A 206 4.48 -9.36 -20.98
CA HIS A 206 4.17 -9.02 -19.60
C HIS A 206 4.80 -10.01 -18.59
N LEU A 207 4.79 -11.30 -18.90
CA LEU A 207 5.37 -12.31 -18.01
C LEU A 207 6.91 -12.27 -18.00
N HIS A 208 7.56 -11.97 -19.13
CA HIS A 208 9.02 -11.78 -19.20
C HIS A 208 9.44 -10.53 -18.41
N ASP A 209 8.73 -9.43 -18.57
CA ASP A 209 8.97 -8.19 -17.83
C ASP A 209 8.75 -8.40 -16.32
N ALA A 210 7.69 -9.13 -15.94
CA ALA A 210 7.47 -9.53 -14.56
C ALA A 210 8.66 -10.32 -13.98
N CYS A 211 9.24 -11.24 -14.76
CA CYS A 211 10.45 -11.98 -14.37
C CYS A 211 11.67 -11.06 -14.20
N ALA A 212 11.83 -10.07 -15.10
CA ALA A 212 12.95 -9.13 -15.04
C ALA A 212 12.89 -8.28 -13.77
N PHE A 213 11.75 -7.63 -13.51
CA PHE A 213 11.54 -6.84 -12.29
C PHE A 213 11.58 -7.68 -11.01
N ALA A 214 11.06 -8.92 -11.05
CA ALA A 214 11.11 -9.81 -9.90
C ALA A 214 12.56 -10.21 -9.53
N ARG A 215 13.46 -10.36 -10.52
CA ARG A 215 14.89 -10.60 -10.27
C ARG A 215 15.56 -9.39 -9.63
N ILE A 216 15.30 -8.19 -10.16
CA ILE A 216 15.86 -6.93 -9.63
C ILE A 216 15.43 -6.73 -8.17
N ASN A 217 14.13 -6.95 -7.88
CA ASN A 217 13.54 -6.77 -6.56
C ASN A 217 13.73 -7.98 -5.62
N ARG A 218 14.42 -9.02 -6.06
CA ARG A 218 14.59 -10.29 -5.31
C ARG A 218 13.27 -10.93 -4.86
N ASN A 219 12.19 -10.69 -5.61
CA ASN A 219 10.86 -11.23 -5.33
C ASN A 219 10.71 -12.65 -5.91
N ARG A 220 11.16 -13.65 -5.14
CA ARG A 220 11.16 -15.07 -5.55
C ARG A 220 9.76 -15.59 -5.88
N ILE A 221 8.76 -15.22 -5.08
CA ILE A 221 7.37 -15.70 -5.26
C ILE A 221 6.82 -15.27 -6.61
N THR A 222 6.95 -13.98 -6.95
CA THR A 222 6.51 -13.45 -8.25
C THR A 222 7.30 -14.06 -9.40
N LEU A 223 8.62 -14.24 -9.23
CA LEU A 223 9.49 -14.84 -10.24
C LEU A 223 9.08 -16.30 -10.58
N GLU A 224 8.83 -17.10 -9.57
CA GLU A 224 8.42 -18.51 -9.73
C GLU A 224 7.05 -18.60 -10.41
N LYS A 225 6.08 -17.78 -9.99
CA LYS A 225 4.76 -17.71 -10.63
C LYS A 225 4.86 -17.33 -12.11
N ALA A 226 5.58 -16.27 -12.44
CA ALA A 226 5.73 -15.81 -13.83
C ALA A 226 6.41 -16.86 -14.71
N ARG A 227 7.47 -17.53 -14.21
CA ARG A 227 8.14 -18.63 -14.93
C ARG A 227 7.23 -19.82 -15.18
N LYS A 228 6.39 -20.19 -14.21
CA LYS A 228 5.41 -21.26 -14.36
C LYS A 228 4.42 -20.93 -15.47
N LEU A 229 3.88 -19.71 -15.48
CA LEU A 229 2.93 -19.26 -16.50
C LEU A 229 3.56 -19.20 -17.90
N LEU A 230 4.81 -18.74 -18.01
CA LEU A 230 5.56 -18.78 -19.29
C LEU A 230 5.71 -20.20 -19.83
N LYS A 231 5.99 -21.19 -18.97
CA LYS A 231 6.04 -22.60 -19.40
C LYS A 231 4.68 -23.08 -19.90
N GLN A 232 3.60 -22.74 -19.22
CA GLN A 232 2.23 -23.08 -19.62
C GLN A 232 1.83 -22.41 -20.95
N LEU A 233 2.23 -21.16 -21.19
CA LEU A 233 1.96 -20.42 -22.41
C LEU A 233 2.69 -21.00 -23.62
N ASN A 234 3.81 -21.69 -23.42
CA ASN A 234 4.66 -22.27 -24.46
C ASN A 234 4.45 -23.78 -24.67
N ALA A 235 3.63 -24.41 -23.84
CA ALA A 235 3.22 -25.80 -23.96
C ALA A 235 2.04 -25.92 -24.93
#